data_c58c71380105ecfc26b29f4fd18634d7
#
_entry.id   c58c71380105ecfc26b29f4fd18634d7
#
_cell.length_a   1.000
_cell.length_b   1.000
_cell.length_c   1.000
_cell.angle_alpha   90.00
_cell.angle_beta   90.00
_cell.angle_gamma   90.00
#
_symmetry.space_group_name_H-M   'P 1'
#
loop_
_entity.id
_entity.type
_entity.pdbx_description
1 polymer ?
#
loop_
_entity_poly.entity_id
_entity_poly.type
_entity_poly.pdbx_seq_one_letter_code
_entity_poly.pdbx_strand_id
1 'polypeptide(L)'
;MKIVAVGLGLIGGSMCKAIKKHTNHLVGGIDIDRKTVKMALSQNAIDYEAKDVSEADVTIVSLFPPTIISFIKENADLFKEGSIVIDTGGIKKAIVDEVTPI
;
A
#
# COMPACT_ATOMS: atom_id res chain seq x y z
N MET A 1 -12.89 2.97 -6.11
CA MET A 1 -11.90 1.89 -5.97
C MET A 1 -11.47 1.74 -4.53
N LYS A 2 -11.02 0.56 -4.19
CA LYS A 2 -10.36 0.33 -2.89
C LYS A 2 -8.86 0.43 -3.08
N ILE A 3 -8.22 1.27 -2.28
CA ILE A 3 -6.78 1.47 -2.30
C ILE A 3 -6.24 1.04 -0.94
N VAL A 4 -5.22 0.19 -0.95
CA VAL A 4 -4.57 -0.24 0.30
C VAL A 4 -3.13 0.22 0.27
N ALA A 5 -2.73 0.94 1.31
CA ALA A 5 -1.35 1.38 1.49
C ALA A 5 -0.65 0.44 2.48
N VAL A 6 0.45 -0.14 2.06
CA VAL A 6 1.29 -0.98 2.90
C VAL A 6 2.49 -0.14 3.32
N GLY A 7 2.60 0.09 4.62
CA GLY A 7 3.56 1.04 5.16
C GLY A 7 2.94 2.43 5.26
N LEU A 8 2.70 2.88 6.49
CA LEU A 8 1.98 4.12 6.78
C LEU A 8 2.89 5.18 7.41
N GLY A 9 4.19 5.10 7.16
CA GLY A 9 5.14 6.10 7.60
C GLY A 9 4.91 7.42 6.89
N LEU A 10 5.93 8.28 6.91
CA LEU A 10 5.81 9.64 6.40
C LEU A 10 5.29 9.71 4.96
N ILE A 11 5.90 8.96 4.07
CA ILE A 11 5.52 8.98 2.65
C ILE A 11 4.17 8.30 2.42
N GLY A 12 4.00 7.08 2.95
CA GLY A 12 2.76 6.34 2.78
C GLY A 12 1.56 7.08 3.36
N GLY A 13 1.71 7.64 4.56
CA GLY A 13 0.66 8.42 5.19
C GLY A 13 0.32 9.68 4.40
N SER A 14 1.33 10.36 3.86
CA SER A 14 1.10 11.56 3.04
C SER A 14 0.36 11.24 1.75
N MET A 15 0.69 10.13 1.11
CA MET A 15 -0.02 9.70 -0.09
C MET A 15 -1.48 9.35 0.21
N CYS A 16 -1.74 8.67 1.33
CA CYS A 16 -3.10 8.36 1.73
C CYS A 16 -3.92 9.63 1.95
N LYS A 17 -3.36 10.61 2.64
CA LYS A 17 -4.03 11.89 2.85
C LYS A 17 -4.36 12.59 1.54
N ALA A 18 -3.41 12.58 0.61
CA ALA A 18 -3.62 13.21 -0.71
C ALA A 18 -4.74 12.50 -1.47
N ILE A 19 -4.76 11.19 -1.48
CA ILE A 19 -5.81 10.41 -2.15
C ILE A 19 -7.17 10.72 -1.54
N LYS A 20 -7.28 10.75 -0.23
CA LYS A 20 -8.54 11.04 0.44
C LYS A 20 -9.01 12.46 0.20
N LYS A 21 -8.09 13.41 0.10
CA LYS A 21 -8.42 14.82 -0.14
C LYS A 21 -8.94 15.05 -1.56
N HIS A 22 -8.38 14.35 -2.54
CA HIS A 22 -8.65 14.62 -3.95
C HIS A 22 -9.53 13.59 -4.64
N THR A 23 -9.92 12.53 -3.94
CA THR A 23 -10.75 11.46 -4.52
C THR A 23 -11.76 10.97 -3.50
N ASN A 24 -12.72 10.16 -3.97
CA ASN A 24 -13.69 9.49 -3.11
C ASN A 24 -13.36 8.00 -2.92
N HIS A 25 -12.14 7.60 -3.24
CA HIS A 25 -11.72 6.21 -3.08
C HIS A 25 -11.61 5.83 -1.60
N LEU A 26 -11.92 4.59 -1.30
CA LEU A 26 -11.76 4.04 0.02
C LEU A 26 -10.30 3.65 0.23
N VAL A 27 -9.69 4.13 1.31
CA VAL A 27 -8.27 3.90 1.59
C VAL A 27 -8.12 3.08 2.85
N GLY A 28 -7.56 1.89 2.72
CA GLY A 28 -7.16 1.07 3.84
C GLY A 28 -5.66 1.13 4.05
N GLY A 29 -5.21 0.76 5.23
CA GLY A 29 -3.78 0.80 5.56
C GLY A 29 -3.33 -0.46 6.27
N ILE A 30 -2.08 -0.82 6.04
CA ILE A 30 -1.41 -1.94 6.70
C ILE A 30 -0.06 -1.46 7.19
N ASP A 31 0.24 -1.68 8.48
CA ASP A 31 1.55 -1.40 9.04
C ASP A 31 1.78 -2.33 10.24
N ILE A 32 3.00 -2.81 10.40
CA ILE A 32 3.35 -3.66 11.53
C ILE A 32 3.40 -2.87 12.85
N ASP A 33 3.61 -1.55 12.76
CA ASP A 33 3.63 -0.68 13.93
C ASP A 33 2.21 -0.22 14.27
N ARG A 34 1.70 -0.73 15.39
CA ARG A 34 0.34 -0.40 15.84
C ARG A 34 0.14 1.09 16.10
N LYS A 35 1.17 1.78 16.57
CA LYS A 35 1.07 3.23 16.81
C LYS A 35 0.90 3.99 15.51
N THR A 36 1.60 3.56 14.48
CA THR A 36 1.50 4.18 13.14
C THR A 36 0.09 4.00 12.58
N VAL A 37 -0.49 2.81 12.72
CA VAL A 37 -1.86 2.56 12.27
C VAL A 37 -2.86 3.44 13.01
N LYS A 38 -2.74 3.51 14.33
CA LYS A 38 -3.64 4.34 15.15
C LYS A 38 -3.54 5.80 14.77
N MET A 39 -2.33 6.29 14.54
CA MET A 39 -2.12 7.67 14.14
C MET A 39 -2.73 7.97 12.78
N ALA A 40 -2.56 7.06 11.82
CA ALA A 40 -3.13 7.21 10.50
C ALA A 40 -4.66 7.27 10.55
N LEU A 41 -5.27 6.43 11.38
CA LEU A 41 -6.72 6.46 11.58
C LEU A 41 -7.17 7.77 12.22
N SER A 42 -6.48 8.22 13.26
CA SER A 42 -6.85 9.44 13.98
C SER A 42 -6.67 10.71 13.12
N GLN A 43 -5.74 10.70 12.20
CA GLN A 43 -5.50 11.81 11.29
C GLN A 43 -6.31 11.72 9.99
N ASN A 44 -7.17 10.73 9.88
CA ASN A 44 -7.96 10.48 8.67
C ASN A 44 -7.10 10.25 7.42
N ALA A 45 -5.90 9.72 7.61
CA ALA A 45 -5.06 9.33 6.48
C ALA A 45 -5.60 8.06 5.82
N ILE A 46 -6.18 7.17 6.61
CA ILE A 46 -6.82 5.96 6.14
C ILE A 46 -8.24 5.87 6.70
N ASP A 47 -9.12 5.17 5.98
CA ASP A 47 -10.50 4.95 6.42
C ASP A 47 -10.62 3.76 7.35
N TYR A 48 -9.74 2.77 7.20
CA TYR A 48 -9.78 1.56 8.00
C TYR A 48 -8.42 0.87 7.97
N GLU A 49 -8.21 -0.04 8.90
CA GLU A 49 -7.04 -0.92 8.87
C GLU A 49 -7.38 -2.12 8.00
N ALA A 50 -6.62 -2.32 6.91
CA ALA A 50 -6.84 -3.45 6.02
C ALA A 50 -6.25 -4.72 6.62
N LYS A 51 -6.92 -5.85 6.38
CA LYS A 51 -6.46 -7.15 6.85
C LYS A 51 -5.33 -7.68 5.97
N ASP A 52 -5.50 -7.54 4.66
CA ASP A 52 -4.50 -7.91 3.66
C ASP A 52 -4.76 -7.13 2.38
N VAL A 53 -4.10 -7.50 1.29
CA VAL A 53 -4.19 -6.78 0.01
C VAL A 53 -5.21 -7.38 -0.96
N SER A 54 -5.96 -8.39 -0.54
CA SER A 54 -6.81 -9.15 -1.46
C SER A 54 -7.96 -8.37 -2.07
N GLU A 55 -8.43 -7.33 -1.40
CA GLU A 55 -9.54 -6.52 -1.91
C GLU A 55 -9.09 -5.23 -2.59
N ALA A 56 -7.79 -4.97 -2.62
CA ALA A 56 -7.28 -3.72 -3.18
C ALA A 56 -7.31 -3.72 -4.70
N ASP A 57 -7.90 -2.69 -5.27
CA ASP A 57 -7.77 -2.42 -6.71
C ASP A 57 -6.40 -1.82 -7.01
N VAL A 58 -5.88 -1.03 -6.06
CA VAL A 58 -4.54 -0.47 -6.12
C VAL A 58 -3.86 -0.69 -4.78
N THR A 59 -2.67 -1.26 -4.80
CA THR A 59 -1.85 -1.43 -3.61
C THR A 59 -0.64 -0.52 -3.71
N ILE A 60 -0.45 0.35 -2.71
CA ILE A 60 0.69 1.25 -2.64
C ILE A 60 1.65 0.69 -1.60
N VAL A 61 2.86 0.33 -2.02
CA VAL A 61 3.86 -0.26 -1.12
C VAL A 61 4.91 0.79 -0.81
N SER A 62 4.97 1.18 0.47
CA SER A 62 5.88 2.23 0.95
C SER A 62 6.73 1.64 2.08
N LEU A 63 7.60 0.71 1.72
CA LEU A 63 8.46 0.01 2.66
C LEU A 63 9.93 0.26 2.31
N PHE A 64 10.82 -0.13 3.22
CA PHE A 64 12.24 -0.13 2.94
C PHE A 64 12.52 -0.98 1.69
N PRO A 65 13.31 -0.48 0.70
CA PRO A 65 13.41 -1.14 -0.61
C PRO A 65 13.63 -2.65 -0.63
N PRO A 66 14.57 -3.23 0.15
CA PRO A 66 14.72 -4.69 0.15
C PRO A 66 13.47 -5.43 0.60
N THR A 67 12.67 -4.81 1.47
CA THR A 67 11.45 -5.38 2.00
C THR A 67 10.32 -5.36 1.00
N ILE A 68 10.34 -4.42 0.05
CA ILE A 68 9.28 -4.28 -0.96
C ILE A 68 9.18 -5.55 -1.81
N ILE A 69 10.30 -6.01 -2.34
CA ILE A 69 10.32 -7.21 -3.19
C ILE A 69 9.86 -8.43 -2.38
N SER A 70 10.37 -8.59 -1.16
CA SER A 70 9.97 -9.69 -0.29
C SER A 70 8.47 -9.65 -0.02
N PHE A 71 7.94 -8.48 0.30
CA PHE A 71 6.51 -8.33 0.58
C PHE A 71 5.68 -8.73 -0.64
N ILE A 72 6.04 -8.25 -1.82
CA ILE A 72 5.29 -8.54 -3.03
C ILE A 72 5.32 -10.03 -3.35
N LYS A 73 6.47 -10.67 -3.22
CA LYS A 73 6.60 -12.12 -3.46
C LYS A 73 5.78 -12.93 -2.46
N GLU A 74 5.84 -12.56 -1.18
CA GLU A 74 5.12 -13.29 -0.13
C GLU A 74 3.60 -13.16 -0.28
N ASN A 75 3.14 -12.05 -0.85
CA ASN A 75 1.71 -11.77 -1.00
C ASN A 75 1.21 -11.91 -2.43
N ALA A 76 2.01 -12.46 -3.34
CA ALA A 76 1.67 -12.55 -4.76
C ALA A 76 0.31 -13.22 -4.98
N ASP A 77 0.00 -14.27 -4.21
CA ASP A 77 -1.25 -15.00 -4.36
C ASP A 77 -2.46 -14.24 -3.78
N LEU A 78 -2.22 -13.21 -2.98
CA LEU A 78 -3.28 -12.44 -2.36
C LEU A 78 -3.71 -11.24 -3.21
N PHE A 79 -2.85 -10.76 -4.10
CA PHE A 79 -3.22 -9.61 -4.92
C PHE A 79 -4.39 -9.94 -5.83
N LYS A 80 -5.36 -9.05 -5.85
CA LYS A 80 -6.53 -9.19 -6.70
C LYS A 80 -6.11 -9.19 -8.17
N GLU A 81 -6.66 -10.10 -8.96
CA GLU A 81 -6.38 -10.18 -10.38
C GLU A 81 -6.73 -8.85 -11.06
N GLY A 82 -5.82 -8.34 -11.87
CA GLY A 82 -6.01 -7.07 -12.55
C GLY A 82 -5.70 -5.85 -11.71
N SER A 83 -5.31 -6.02 -10.43
CA SER A 83 -4.97 -4.90 -9.57
C SER A 83 -3.60 -4.32 -9.94
N ILE A 84 -3.37 -3.08 -9.49
CA ILE A 84 -2.13 -2.35 -9.76
C ILE A 84 -1.34 -2.26 -8.46
N VAL A 85 -0.04 -2.52 -8.53
CA VAL A 85 0.86 -2.38 -7.40
C VAL A 85 1.84 -1.25 -7.70
N ILE A 86 1.91 -0.27 -6.81
CA ILE A 86 2.76 0.91 -6.95
C ILE A 86 3.76 0.97 -5.81
N ASP A 87 5.02 1.22 -6.13
CA ASP A 87 6.08 1.45 -5.16
C ASP A 87 6.35 2.94 -5.04
N THR A 88 6.25 3.49 -3.82
CA THR A 88 6.48 4.92 -3.59
C THR A 88 7.96 5.32 -3.61
N GLY A 89 8.85 4.35 -3.49
CA GLY A 89 10.28 4.61 -3.58
C GLY A 89 10.76 4.86 -5.00
N GLY A 90 9.84 4.88 -5.95
CA GLY A 90 10.15 4.96 -7.36
C GLY A 90 10.27 3.56 -7.94
N ILE A 91 9.61 3.33 -9.07
CA ILE A 91 9.65 2.02 -9.71
C ILE A 91 11.03 1.81 -10.31
N LYS A 92 11.76 0.85 -9.76
CA LYS A 92 13.05 0.46 -10.32
C LYS A 92 12.81 -0.73 -11.23
N LYS A 93 13.59 -0.81 -12.31
CA LYS A 93 13.43 -1.88 -13.27
C LYS A 93 13.50 -3.27 -12.61
N ALA A 94 14.41 -3.42 -11.63
CA ALA A 94 14.54 -4.69 -10.93
C ALA A 94 13.26 -5.09 -10.21
N ILE A 95 12.55 -4.14 -9.61
CA ILE A 95 11.28 -4.40 -8.93
C ILE A 95 10.22 -4.79 -9.96
N VAL A 96 10.15 -4.06 -11.07
CA VAL A 96 9.20 -4.35 -12.13
C VAL A 96 9.45 -5.75 -12.70
N ASP A 97 10.71 -6.08 -12.97
CA ASP A 97 11.06 -7.39 -13.53
C ASP A 97 10.71 -8.53 -12.56
N GLU A 98 10.78 -8.28 -11.24
CA GLU A 98 10.44 -9.28 -10.24
C GLU A 98 8.94 -9.51 -10.11
N VAL A 99 8.12 -8.49 -10.34
CA VAL A 99 6.68 -8.53 -10.09
C VAL A 99 5.85 -8.66 -11.34
N THR A 100 6.29 -8.09 -12.45
CA THR A 100 5.50 -8.05 -13.69
C THR A 100 5.05 -9.42 -14.18
N PRO A 101 5.83 -10.49 -14.07
CA PRO A 101 5.38 -11.82 -14.49
C PRO A 101 4.25 -12.37 -13.61
N ILE A 102 4.01 -11.76 -12.49
CA ILE A 102 2.94 -12.16 -11.59
C ILE A 102 1.62 -11.65 -12.11
#